data_e2c96466f81be774ed6d7702b522364e
#
_entry.id   e2c96466f81be774ed6d7702b522364e
#
_cell.length_a   1.000
_cell.length_b   1.000
_cell.length_c   1.000
_cell.angle_alpha   90.00
_cell.angle_beta   90.00
_cell.angle_gamma   90.00
#
_symmetry.space_group_name_H-M   'P 1'
#
loop_
_entity.id
_entity.type
_entity.pdbx_description
1 polymer ?
#
loop_
_entity_poly.entity_id
_entity_poly.type
_entity_poly.pdbx_seq_one_letter_code
_entity_poly.pdbx_strand_id
1 'polypeptide(L)'
;MLRGSMPALVTPFRDGEVDFDTLKHLVEWHIKQGSKGLVPMGTTGESPTLSHAEHDAVVEAVVKAVAGRVPVIAGAGSNNTAESVRLAQHAEKVGADAILVVTPYYNRPTQAGLYAHFKAIHDAADIPIIIYNIPPRSVIDMSPETMGELAKLPRIIGVKDATADVTRVSKQRITCGTDFLQFSAEDASALGFNAHGGHGCISVTANVAPKLCAEFQEATLAGDFATGLAIQDRLMPLH
;
A
#
# COMPACT_ATOMS: atom_id res chain seq x y z
N MET A 1 -1.69 11.69 -9.33
CA MET A 1 -1.11 11.76 -7.97
C MET A 1 -1.73 10.66 -7.11
N LEU A 2 -0.94 9.84 -6.44
CA LEU A 2 -1.43 8.80 -5.53
C LEU A 2 -2.07 9.46 -4.30
N ARG A 3 -3.37 9.27 -4.11
CA ARG A 3 -4.14 9.90 -3.01
C ARG A 3 -5.51 9.22 -2.88
N GLY A 4 -6.08 9.22 -1.68
CA GLY A 4 -7.45 8.75 -1.42
C GLY A 4 -7.54 7.29 -1.02
N SER A 5 -8.66 6.64 -1.35
CA SER A 5 -8.93 5.24 -1.00
C SER A 5 -8.36 4.29 -2.05
N MET A 6 -7.52 3.36 -1.61
CA MET A 6 -6.90 2.33 -2.44
C MET A 6 -7.03 0.98 -1.72
N PRO A 7 -7.84 0.02 -2.23
CA PRO A 7 -7.94 -1.28 -1.58
C PRO A 7 -6.63 -2.05 -1.64
N ALA A 8 -6.21 -2.62 -0.50
CA ALA A 8 -5.29 -3.75 -0.46
C ALA A 8 -6.08 -4.95 -0.99
N LEU A 9 -6.00 -5.19 -2.29
CA LEU A 9 -6.92 -6.05 -3.04
C LEU A 9 -6.82 -7.50 -2.58
N VAL A 10 -7.95 -8.16 -2.36
CA VAL A 10 -8.01 -9.60 -2.14
C VAL A 10 -7.72 -10.37 -3.43
N THR A 11 -7.20 -11.58 -3.32
CA THR A 11 -7.03 -12.51 -4.43
C THR A 11 -8.15 -13.55 -4.36
N PRO A 12 -9.09 -13.58 -5.32
CA PRO A 12 -10.14 -14.58 -5.34
C PRO A 12 -9.60 -15.95 -5.79
N PHE A 13 -10.10 -17.02 -5.17
CA PHE A 13 -9.76 -18.38 -5.51
C PHE A 13 -11.02 -19.19 -5.88
N ARG A 14 -10.84 -20.17 -6.77
CA ARG A 14 -11.84 -21.19 -7.11
C ARG A 14 -11.15 -22.54 -7.26
N ASP A 15 -11.63 -23.53 -6.52
CA ASP A 15 -11.09 -24.88 -6.54
C ASP A 15 -9.58 -24.97 -6.26
N GLY A 16 -9.06 -24.04 -5.43
CA GLY A 16 -7.65 -23.97 -5.03
C GLY A 16 -6.74 -23.19 -5.98
N GLU A 17 -7.26 -22.67 -7.08
CA GLU A 17 -6.52 -21.86 -8.05
C GLU A 17 -7.01 -20.40 -8.05
N VAL A 18 -6.19 -19.46 -8.53
CA VAL A 18 -6.57 -18.04 -8.66
C VAL A 18 -7.69 -17.89 -9.68
N ASP A 19 -8.82 -17.28 -9.27
CA ASP A 19 -9.95 -16.98 -10.15
C ASP A 19 -9.74 -15.62 -10.84
N PHE A 20 -9.10 -15.62 -11.99
CA PHE A 20 -8.81 -14.42 -12.76
C PHE A 20 -10.05 -13.72 -13.31
N ASP A 21 -11.15 -14.43 -13.57
CA ASP A 21 -12.40 -13.82 -14.01
C ASP A 21 -13.04 -13.00 -12.89
N THR A 22 -13.10 -13.56 -11.68
CA THR A 22 -13.56 -12.84 -10.50
C THR A 22 -12.62 -11.68 -10.15
N LEU A 23 -11.30 -11.86 -10.27
CA LEU A 23 -10.31 -10.79 -10.06
C LEU A 23 -10.57 -9.60 -10.99
N LYS A 24 -10.81 -9.85 -12.28
CA LYS A 24 -11.16 -8.81 -13.25
C LYS A 24 -12.46 -8.09 -12.88
N HIS A 25 -13.49 -8.81 -12.46
CA HIS A 25 -14.74 -8.21 -11.98
C HIS A 25 -14.52 -7.33 -10.74
N LEU A 26 -13.67 -7.75 -9.81
CA LEU A 26 -13.32 -6.94 -8.64
C LEU A 26 -12.61 -5.64 -9.04
N VAL A 27 -11.68 -5.69 -9.99
CA VAL A 27 -11.02 -4.48 -10.53
C VAL A 27 -12.05 -3.49 -11.08
N GLU A 28 -12.96 -3.95 -11.95
CA GLU A 28 -14.01 -3.11 -12.52
C GLU A 28 -14.93 -2.53 -11.44
N TRP A 29 -15.32 -3.34 -10.47
CA TRP A 29 -16.17 -2.93 -9.36
C TRP A 29 -15.50 -1.84 -8.52
N HIS A 30 -14.23 -2.00 -8.13
CA HIS A 30 -13.50 -1.02 -7.35
C HIS A 30 -13.37 0.32 -8.07
N ILE A 31 -13.02 0.31 -9.35
CA ILE A 31 -12.92 1.53 -10.16
C ILE A 31 -14.29 2.23 -10.22
N LYS A 32 -15.37 1.48 -10.48
CA LYS A 32 -16.74 2.02 -10.52
C LYS A 32 -17.18 2.60 -9.18
N GLN A 33 -16.72 2.04 -8.06
CA GLN A 33 -17.03 2.51 -6.71
C GLN A 33 -16.16 3.67 -6.23
N GLY A 34 -15.23 4.17 -7.05
CA GLY A 34 -14.45 5.37 -6.77
C GLY A 34 -13.09 5.14 -6.13
N SER A 35 -12.58 3.90 -6.09
CA SER A 35 -11.20 3.63 -5.66
C SER A 35 -10.21 4.39 -6.53
N LYS A 36 -9.24 5.05 -5.90
CA LYS A 36 -8.25 5.93 -6.57
C LYS A 36 -6.94 5.22 -6.94
N GLY A 37 -6.86 3.93 -6.72
CA GLY A 37 -5.76 3.04 -7.06
C GLY A 37 -6.06 1.63 -6.57
N LEU A 38 -5.30 0.64 -7.01
CA LEU A 38 -5.45 -0.76 -6.58
C LEU A 38 -4.09 -1.30 -6.13
N VAL A 39 -4.10 -2.09 -5.04
CA VAL A 39 -2.88 -2.64 -4.45
C VAL A 39 -2.96 -4.17 -4.43
N PRO A 40 -2.69 -4.85 -5.57
CA PRO A 40 -2.64 -6.32 -5.62
C PRO A 40 -1.40 -6.86 -4.90
N MET A 41 -1.44 -8.12 -4.49
CA MET A 41 -0.32 -8.87 -3.91
C MET A 41 0.32 -8.23 -2.67
N GLY A 42 -0.48 -7.47 -1.91
CA GLY A 42 -0.16 -7.15 -0.52
C GLY A 42 -0.50 -8.33 0.41
N THR A 43 -0.38 -8.12 1.72
CA THR A 43 -0.74 -9.13 2.75
C THR A 43 -2.19 -9.61 2.60
N THR A 44 -3.14 -8.69 2.35
CA THR A 44 -4.56 -8.99 2.14
C THR A 44 -4.80 -9.82 0.88
N GLY A 45 -3.94 -9.68 -0.12
CA GLY A 45 -3.96 -10.48 -1.35
C GLY A 45 -3.32 -11.87 -1.21
N GLU A 46 -2.98 -12.28 0.02
CA GLU A 46 -2.42 -13.60 0.36
C GLU A 46 -1.08 -13.90 -0.34
N SER A 47 -0.27 -12.86 -0.62
CA SER A 47 1.01 -13.00 -1.32
C SER A 47 1.96 -14.07 -0.74
N PRO A 48 2.03 -14.31 0.60
CA PRO A 48 2.93 -15.33 1.14
C PRO A 48 2.54 -16.78 0.82
N THR A 49 1.31 -17.03 0.40
CA THR A 49 0.78 -18.39 0.14
C THR A 49 0.64 -18.71 -1.35
N LEU A 50 0.88 -17.74 -2.22
CA LEU A 50 0.95 -17.93 -3.67
C LEU A 50 2.36 -18.32 -4.11
N SER A 51 2.46 -19.14 -5.14
CA SER A 51 3.72 -19.34 -5.84
C SER A 51 4.17 -18.05 -6.54
N HIS A 52 5.45 -17.93 -6.85
CA HIS A 52 5.96 -16.76 -7.59
C HIS A 52 5.26 -16.59 -8.96
N ALA A 53 4.91 -17.67 -9.63
CA ALA A 53 4.21 -17.64 -10.91
C ALA A 53 2.77 -17.08 -10.76
N GLU A 54 2.05 -17.50 -9.73
CA GLU A 54 0.71 -16.95 -9.43
C GLU A 54 0.78 -15.48 -9.02
N HIS A 55 1.75 -15.11 -8.16
CA HIS A 55 1.99 -13.72 -7.78
C HIS A 55 2.20 -12.83 -9.00
N ASP A 56 3.10 -13.23 -9.89
CA ASP A 56 3.42 -12.52 -11.11
C ASP A 56 2.18 -12.40 -12.04
N ALA A 57 1.43 -13.50 -12.20
CA ALA A 57 0.22 -13.54 -13.01
C ALA A 57 -0.89 -12.63 -12.47
N VAL A 58 -1.07 -12.56 -11.14
CA VAL A 58 -2.07 -11.66 -10.51
C VAL A 58 -1.71 -10.19 -10.75
N VAL A 59 -0.45 -9.79 -10.56
CA VAL A 59 0.01 -8.42 -10.82
C VAL A 59 -0.25 -8.05 -12.28
N GLU A 60 0.15 -8.91 -13.22
CA GLU A 60 -0.05 -8.70 -14.65
C GLU A 60 -1.54 -8.59 -15.02
N ALA A 61 -2.38 -9.47 -14.45
CA ALA A 61 -3.82 -9.45 -14.70
C ALA A 61 -4.48 -8.16 -14.21
N VAL A 62 -4.08 -7.66 -13.01
CA VAL A 62 -4.62 -6.40 -12.47
C VAL A 62 -4.17 -5.21 -13.32
N VAL A 63 -2.89 -5.11 -13.68
CA VAL A 63 -2.37 -4.05 -14.55
C VAL A 63 -3.13 -4.02 -15.89
N LYS A 64 -3.31 -5.17 -16.53
CA LYS A 64 -4.09 -5.31 -17.78
C LYS A 64 -5.55 -4.91 -17.61
N ALA A 65 -6.20 -5.36 -16.53
CA ALA A 65 -7.61 -5.05 -16.27
C ALA A 65 -7.83 -3.57 -15.97
N VAL A 66 -6.92 -2.94 -15.21
CA VAL A 66 -6.98 -1.50 -14.90
C VAL A 66 -6.81 -0.66 -16.16
N ALA A 67 -5.95 -1.05 -17.10
CA ALA A 67 -5.70 -0.38 -18.36
C ALA A 67 -5.46 1.15 -18.21
N GLY A 68 -4.66 1.56 -17.22
CA GLY A 68 -4.28 2.95 -16.97
C GLY A 68 -5.36 3.86 -16.39
N ARG A 69 -6.54 3.34 -16.03
CA ARG A 69 -7.66 4.13 -15.47
C ARG A 69 -7.41 4.64 -14.06
N VAL A 70 -6.69 3.89 -13.26
CA VAL A 70 -6.22 4.24 -11.92
C VAL A 70 -4.82 3.65 -11.73
N PRO A 71 -3.99 4.17 -10.81
CA PRO A 71 -2.69 3.58 -10.55
C PRO A 71 -2.77 2.19 -9.92
N VAL A 72 -1.81 1.33 -10.28
CA VAL A 72 -1.58 0.01 -9.69
C VAL A 72 -0.29 0.04 -8.87
N ILE A 73 -0.39 -0.29 -7.58
CA ILE A 73 0.74 -0.38 -6.65
C ILE A 73 0.96 -1.86 -6.34
N ALA A 74 1.88 -2.51 -7.02
CA ALA A 74 2.10 -3.95 -6.87
C ALA A 74 2.84 -4.29 -5.58
N GLY A 75 2.37 -5.27 -4.82
CA GLY A 75 3.12 -5.84 -3.70
C GLY A 75 4.43 -6.48 -4.20
N ALA A 76 5.58 -6.05 -3.66
CA ALA A 76 6.90 -6.54 -4.04
C ALA A 76 7.82 -6.78 -2.82
N GLY A 77 7.23 -6.83 -1.63
CA GLY A 77 7.97 -7.01 -0.39
C GLY A 77 8.21 -8.47 -0.03
N SER A 78 9.42 -8.75 0.45
CA SER A 78 9.84 -10.02 1.03
C SER A 78 10.87 -9.77 2.13
N ASN A 79 11.05 -10.74 3.03
CA ASN A 79 12.17 -10.74 3.97
C ASN A 79 13.50 -11.19 3.32
N ASN A 80 13.46 -11.58 2.04
CA ASN A 80 14.61 -11.87 1.20
C ASN A 80 14.81 -10.73 0.18
N THR A 81 15.92 -10.00 0.30
CA THR A 81 16.21 -8.85 -0.58
C THR A 81 16.24 -9.23 -2.06
N ALA A 82 16.84 -10.39 -2.41
CA ALA A 82 16.91 -10.84 -3.80
C ALA A 82 15.51 -11.14 -4.39
N GLU A 83 14.60 -11.66 -3.58
CA GLU A 83 13.21 -11.88 -3.97
C GLU A 83 12.48 -10.57 -4.17
N SER A 84 12.61 -9.61 -3.25
CA SER A 84 12.02 -8.26 -3.42
C SER A 84 12.52 -7.57 -4.68
N VAL A 85 13.81 -7.69 -5.00
CA VAL A 85 14.38 -7.17 -6.25
C VAL A 85 13.72 -7.81 -7.47
N ARG A 86 13.57 -9.14 -7.49
CA ARG A 86 12.90 -9.86 -8.58
C ARG A 86 11.45 -9.40 -8.76
N LEU A 87 10.71 -9.28 -7.65
CA LEU A 87 9.31 -8.82 -7.67
C LEU A 87 9.19 -7.38 -8.17
N ALA A 88 10.11 -6.49 -7.75
CA ALA A 88 10.15 -5.11 -8.21
C ALA A 88 10.40 -5.02 -9.72
N GLN A 89 11.37 -5.77 -10.25
CA GLN A 89 11.67 -5.83 -11.68
C GLN A 89 10.51 -6.40 -12.50
N HIS A 90 9.79 -7.39 -11.95
CA HIS A 90 8.58 -7.91 -12.62
C HIS A 90 7.48 -6.84 -12.67
N ALA A 91 7.19 -6.16 -11.55
CA ALA A 91 6.18 -5.10 -11.49
C ALA A 91 6.48 -3.97 -12.46
N GLU A 92 7.74 -3.53 -12.54
CA GLU A 92 8.20 -2.55 -13.54
C GLU A 92 7.95 -3.03 -14.96
N LYS A 93 8.37 -4.26 -15.29
CA LYS A 93 8.24 -4.86 -16.62
C LYS A 93 6.80 -4.94 -17.11
N VAL A 94 5.85 -5.24 -16.23
CA VAL A 94 4.42 -5.35 -16.58
C VAL A 94 3.67 -4.02 -16.53
N GLY A 95 4.34 -2.93 -16.13
CA GLY A 95 3.79 -1.57 -16.18
C GLY A 95 2.97 -1.18 -14.95
N ALA A 96 3.31 -1.69 -13.76
CA ALA A 96 2.78 -1.14 -12.52
C ALA A 96 3.29 0.30 -12.30
N ASP A 97 2.50 1.16 -11.65
CA ASP A 97 2.84 2.57 -11.43
C ASP A 97 3.76 2.77 -10.22
N ALA A 98 3.71 1.85 -9.25
CA ALA A 98 4.57 1.82 -8.06
C ALA A 98 4.60 0.42 -7.46
N ILE A 99 5.49 0.20 -6.50
CA ILE A 99 5.53 -1.01 -5.69
C ILE A 99 5.33 -0.70 -4.21
N LEU A 100 4.70 -1.64 -3.50
CA LEU A 100 4.57 -1.66 -2.05
C LEU A 100 5.53 -2.69 -1.47
N VAL A 101 6.50 -2.23 -0.69
CA VAL A 101 7.55 -3.09 -0.13
C VAL A 101 7.45 -3.12 1.39
N VAL A 102 7.03 -4.26 1.95
CA VAL A 102 7.00 -4.46 3.40
C VAL A 102 8.43 -4.55 3.96
N THR A 103 8.63 -3.99 5.17
CA THR A 103 9.88 -4.20 5.92
C THR A 103 10.13 -5.70 6.13
N PRO A 104 11.39 -6.20 6.01
CA PRO A 104 11.69 -7.61 6.23
C PRO A 104 11.15 -8.10 7.57
N TYR A 105 10.30 -9.09 7.51
CA TYR A 105 9.65 -9.75 8.65
C TYR A 105 10.44 -10.99 9.06
N TYR A 106 10.24 -11.52 10.28
CA TYR A 106 10.85 -12.72 10.83
C TYR A 106 12.36 -12.59 11.11
N ASN A 107 13.21 -12.24 10.15
CA ASN A 107 14.66 -12.12 10.29
C ASN A 107 15.14 -10.82 10.99
N ARG A 108 14.25 -9.86 11.24
CA ARG A 108 14.42 -8.71 12.13
C ARG A 108 15.71 -7.92 11.89
N PRO A 109 15.90 -7.30 10.72
CA PRO A 109 17.09 -6.51 10.44
C PRO A 109 17.19 -5.25 11.33
N THR A 110 18.42 -4.75 11.51
CA THR A 110 18.66 -3.44 12.13
C THR A 110 18.20 -2.30 11.24
N GLN A 111 18.17 -1.04 11.73
CA GLN A 111 17.87 0.14 10.92
C GLN A 111 18.82 0.26 9.71
N ALA A 112 20.11 -0.01 9.89
CA ALA A 112 21.08 -0.05 8.80
C ALA A 112 20.76 -1.17 7.80
N GLY A 113 20.30 -2.34 8.27
CA GLY A 113 19.85 -3.44 7.42
C GLY A 113 18.58 -3.09 6.64
N LEU A 114 17.63 -2.37 7.25
CA LEU A 114 16.45 -1.84 6.57
C LEU A 114 16.87 -0.88 5.44
N TYR A 115 17.74 0.09 5.73
CA TYR A 115 18.25 1.00 4.71
C TYR A 115 18.91 0.24 3.54
N ALA A 116 19.78 -0.73 3.83
CA ALA A 116 20.46 -1.51 2.80
C ALA A 116 19.50 -2.33 1.95
N HIS A 117 18.45 -2.92 2.56
CA HIS A 117 17.42 -3.67 1.87
C HIS A 117 16.65 -2.80 0.87
N PHE A 118 16.10 -1.66 1.31
CA PHE A 118 15.36 -0.75 0.44
C PHE A 118 16.24 -0.10 -0.63
N LYS A 119 17.49 0.22 -0.28
CA LYS A 119 18.47 0.74 -1.25
C LYS A 119 18.77 -0.27 -2.35
N ALA A 120 18.93 -1.55 -2.03
CA ALA A 120 19.17 -2.59 -3.02
C ALA A 120 18.00 -2.73 -4.01
N ILE A 121 16.75 -2.64 -3.52
CA ILE A 121 15.55 -2.66 -4.38
C ILE A 121 15.50 -1.40 -5.26
N HIS A 122 15.74 -0.22 -4.65
CA HIS A 122 15.80 1.05 -5.35
C HIS A 122 16.84 1.04 -6.49
N ASP A 123 18.03 0.48 -6.25
CA ASP A 123 19.10 0.48 -7.26
C ASP A 123 18.87 -0.54 -8.39
N ALA A 124 17.99 -1.52 -8.19
CA ALA A 124 17.76 -2.64 -9.11
C ALA A 124 16.55 -2.47 -10.03
N ALA A 125 15.63 -1.54 -9.75
CA ALA A 125 14.41 -1.32 -10.53
C ALA A 125 14.08 0.18 -10.62
N ASP A 126 13.56 0.61 -11.76
CA ASP A 126 13.28 2.02 -12.07
C ASP A 126 11.80 2.37 -11.82
N ILE A 127 11.26 1.84 -10.71
CA ILE A 127 9.86 1.98 -10.31
C ILE A 127 9.74 2.70 -8.96
N PRO A 128 8.74 3.59 -8.76
CA PRO A 128 8.50 4.22 -7.47
C PRO A 128 8.20 3.21 -6.36
N ILE A 129 8.74 3.45 -5.16
CA ILE A 129 8.65 2.55 -4.01
C ILE A 129 7.88 3.22 -2.88
N ILE A 130 6.86 2.55 -2.36
CA ILE A 130 6.16 2.88 -1.12
C ILE A 130 6.61 1.88 -0.05
N ILE A 131 7.22 2.36 1.01
CA ILE A 131 7.61 1.56 2.17
C ILE A 131 6.35 1.06 2.87
N TYR A 132 6.29 -0.20 3.28
CA TYR A 132 5.23 -0.70 4.15
C TYR A 132 5.80 -1.02 5.52
N ASN A 133 5.52 -0.16 6.49
CA ASN A 133 5.96 -0.31 7.88
C ASN A 133 4.82 -0.86 8.73
N ILE A 134 4.94 -2.12 9.15
CA ILE A 134 3.91 -2.85 9.92
C ILE A 134 4.51 -3.58 11.13
N PRO A 135 4.85 -2.87 12.20
CA PRO A 135 5.46 -3.47 13.39
C PRO A 135 4.68 -4.64 14.01
N PRO A 136 3.33 -4.64 14.05
CA PRO A 136 2.58 -5.77 14.61
C PRO A 136 2.82 -7.11 13.90
N ARG A 137 3.23 -7.10 12.62
CA ARG A 137 3.50 -8.31 11.82
C ARG A 137 4.99 -8.56 11.58
N SER A 138 5.78 -7.51 11.33
CA SER A 138 7.22 -7.62 11.04
C SER A 138 8.08 -7.68 12.32
N VAL A 139 7.53 -7.30 13.48
CA VAL A 139 8.20 -7.18 14.78
C VAL A 139 9.30 -6.10 14.78
N ILE A 140 9.54 -5.44 13.68
CA ILE A 140 10.45 -4.31 13.57
C ILE A 140 9.70 -3.06 13.16
N ASP A 141 10.16 -1.93 13.65
CA ASP A 141 9.66 -0.60 13.29
C ASP A 141 10.77 0.20 12.63
N MET A 142 10.53 0.66 11.40
CA MET A 142 11.44 1.59 10.74
C MET A 142 11.28 2.96 11.38
N SER A 143 12.36 3.51 11.93
CA SER A 143 12.33 4.82 12.56
C SER A 143 12.09 5.93 11.54
N PRO A 144 11.47 7.08 11.96
CA PRO A 144 11.34 8.24 11.08
C PRO A 144 12.69 8.75 10.52
N GLU A 145 13.78 8.60 11.27
CA GLU A 145 15.12 8.99 10.83
C GLU A 145 15.63 8.09 9.70
N THR A 146 15.48 6.76 9.85
CA THR A 146 15.83 5.81 8.78
C THR A 146 14.98 6.04 7.53
N MET A 147 13.69 6.33 7.73
CA MET A 147 12.78 6.67 6.63
C MET A 147 13.20 7.96 5.93
N GLY A 148 13.63 8.98 6.70
CA GLY A 148 14.17 10.23 6.18
C GLY A 148 15.44 10.04 5.34
N GLU A 149 16.34 9.12 5.73
CA GLU A 149 17.50 8.78 4.91
C GLU A 149 17.10 8.08 3.60
N LEU A 150 16.11 7.18 3.66
CA LEU A 150 15.57 6.52 2.47
C LEU A 150 14.85 7.50 1.54
N ALA A 151 14.12 8.48 2.07
CA ALA A 151 13.40 9.49 1.29
C ALA A 151 14.33 10.40 0.46
N LYS A 152 15.64 10.39 0.73
CA LYS A 152 16.63 11.06 -0.13
C LYS A 152 16.88 10.31 -1.44
N LEU A 153 16.48 9.05 -1.53
CA LEU A 153 16.56 8.24 -2.74
C LEU A 153 15.34 8.54 -3.63
N PRO A 154 15.52 8.97 -4.89
CA PRO A 154 14.45 9.62 -5.66
C PRO A 154 13.22 8.74 -5.94
N ARG A 155 13.35 7.40 -5.88
CA ARG A 155 12.22 6.49 -6.09
C ARG A 155 11.54 6.04 -4.79
N ILE A 156 12.05 6.38 -3.63
CA ILE A 156 11.35 6.17 -2.35
C ILE A 156 10.38 7.33 -2.15
N ILE A 157 9.13 7.13 -2.52
CA ILE A 157 8.15 8.22 -2.64
C ILE A 157 7.17 8.33 -1.48
N GLY A 158 7.11 7.34 -0.59
CA GLY A 158 6.13 7.36 0.49
C GLY A 158 6.14 6.14 1.39
N VAL A 159 5.20 6.13 2.31
CA VAL A 159 4.98 5.06 3.27
C VAL A 159 3.50 4.68 3.38
N LYS A 160 3.22 3.38 3.52
CA LYS A 160 2.00 2.81 4.13
C LYS A 160 2.34 2.53 5.59
N ASP A 161 1.74 3.27 6.50
CA ASP A 161 2.02 3.21 7.94
C ASP A 161 0.95 2.41 8.68
N ALA A 162 1.36 1.31 9.31
CA ALA A 162 0.54 0.43 10.13
C ALA A 162 0.98 0.43 11.60
N THR A 163 1.52 1.53 12.09
CA THR A 163 1.90 1.67 13.50
C THR A 163 0.74 2.02 14.40
N ALA A 164 -0.39 2.49 13.83
CA ALA A 164 -1.52 3.09 14.52
C ALA A 164 -1.19 4.38 15.32
N ASP A 165 0.05 4.87 15.28
CA ASP A 165 0.48 6.15 15.87
C ASP A 165 0.31 7.28 14.83
N VAL A 166 -0.82 7.98 14.88
CA VAL A 166 -1.10 9.09 13.95
C VAL A 166 -0.09 10.25 14.07
N THR A 167 0.63 10.36 15.20
CA THR A 167 1.68 11.38 15.37
C THR A 167 2.87 11.15 14.46
N ARG A 168 3.05 9.93 13.95
CA ARG A 168 4.10 9.59 13.00
C ARG A 168 4.01 10.38 11.70
N VAL A 169 2.80 10.72 11.27
CA VAL A 169 2.59 11.55 10.07
C VAL A 169 3.36 12.87 10.17
N SER A 170 3.29 13.53 11.34
CA SER A 170 4.02 14.77 11.58
C SER A 170 5.54 14.56 11.71
N LYS A 171 5.96 13.48 12.39
CA LYS A 171 7.39 13.13 12.53
C LYS A 171 8.01 12.83 11.17
N GLN A 172 7.33 12.03 10.35
CA GLN A 172 7.78 11.66 9.00
C GLN A 172 7.80 12.87 8.05
N ARG A 173 6.86 13.81 8.18
CA ARG A 173 6.90 15.06 7.40
C ARG A 173 8.12 15.90 7.74
N ILE A 174 8.60 15.90 8.99
CA ILE A 174 9.83 16.60 9.40
C ILE A 174 11.07 15.91 8.82
N THR A 175 11.13 14.57 8.84
CA THR A 175 12.31 13.82 8.41
C THR A 175 12.37 13.56 6.92
N CYS A 176 11.23 13.34 6.27
CA CYS A 176 11.13 12.96 4.86
C CYS A 176 10.75 14.12 3.93
N GLY A 177 10.25 15.25 4.49
CA GLY A 177 9.75 16.38 3.70
C GLY A 177 8.24 16.31 3.41
N THR A 178 7.71 17.38 2.84
CA THR A 178 6.27 17.57 2.60
C THR A 178 5.75 16.79 1.39
N ASP A 179 6.62 16.43 0.45
CA ASP A 179 6.26 15.73 -0.79
C ASP A 179 6.23 14.21 -0.60
N PHE A 180 6.70 13.72 0.56
CA PHE A 180 6.69 12.31 0.90
C PHE A 180 5.26 11.85 1.19
N LEU A 181 4.77 10.89 0.40
CA LEU A 181 3.41 10.38 0.49
C LEU A 181 3.22 9.52 1.74
N GLN A 182 2.14 9.76 2.48
CA GLN A 182 1.85 9.03 3.71
C GLN A 182 0.43 8.46 3.66
N PHE A 183 0.31 7.14 3.66
CA PHE A 183 -0.95 6.41 3.63
C PHE A 183 -1.17 5.67 4.94
N SER A 184 -2.37 5.82 5.52
CA SER A 184 -2.79 4.94 6.60
C SER A 184 -2.91 3.51 6.10
N ALA A 185 -2.48 2.55 6.91
CA ALA A 185 -2.76 1.13 6.69
C ALA A 185 -3.95 0.65 7.55
N GLU A 186 -4.43 1.53 8.45
CA GLU A 186 -5.47 1.23 9.42
C GLU A 186 -6.71 2.08 9.13
N ASP A 187 -7.79 1.42 8.72
CA ASP A 187 -9.06 2.08 8.39
C ASP A 187 -9.64 2.80 9.60
N ALA A 188 -9.60 2.19 10.79
CA ALA A 188 -10.16 2.74 12.02
C ALA A 188 -9.49 4.05 12.49
N SER A 189 -8.22 4.27 12.18
CA SER A 189 -7.48 5.48 12.57
C SER A 189 -7.29 6.49 11.43
N ALA A 190 -7.83 6.20 10.24
CA ALA A 190 -7.59 7.00 9.03
C ALA A 190 -8.10 8.46 9.14
N LEU A 191 -9.16 8.72 9.92
CA LEU A 191 -9.63 10.07 10.21
C LEU A 191 -8.55 10.94 10.85
N GLY A 192 -7.97 10.44 11.93
CA GLY A 192 -6.87 11.12 12.64
C GLY A 192 -5.61 11.22 11.80
N PHE A 193 -5.29 10.17 11.02
CA PHE A 193 -4.16 10.13 10.11
C PHE A 193 -4.25 11.24 9.04
N ASN A 194 -5.42 11.42 8.42
CA ASN A 194 -5.65 12.46 7.43
C ASN A 194 -5.65 13.85 8.07
N ALA A 195 -6.17 14.01 9.30
CA ALA A 195 -6.12 15.27 10.05
C ALA A 195 -4.67 15.71 10.35
N HIS A 196 -3.73 14.76 10.51
CA HIS A 196 -2.31 15.06 10.62
C HIS A 196 -1.62 15.37 9.27
N GLY A 197 -2.35 15.30 8.14
CA GLY A 197 -1.84 15.61 6.81
C GLY A 197 -1.47 14.37 5.99
N GLY A 198 -2.13 13.24 6.25
CA GLY A 198 -2.04 12.03 5.43
C GLY A 198 -2.60 12.23 4.02
N HIS A 199 -2.29 11.31 3.13
CA HIS A 199 -2.68 11.36 1.71
C HIS A 199 -3.78 10.36 1.35
N GLY A 200 -4.26 9.58 2.32
CA GLY A 200 -5.29 8.57 2.09
C GLY A 200 -5.05 7.29 2.88
N CYS A 201 -5.69 6.21 2.44
CA CYS A 201 -5.59 4.90 3.06
C CYS A 201 -5.39 3.80 2.03
N ILE A 202 -4.42 2.92 2.28
CA ILE A 202 -4.35 1.61 1.61
C ILE A 202 -5.15 0.64 2.48
N SER A 203 -6.43 0.55 2.15
CA SER A 203 -7.54 0.07 2.98
C SER A 203 -7.79 -1.43 2.85
N VAL A 204 -8.13 -2.07 3.97
CA VAL A 204 -8.70 -3.43 4.00
C VAL A 204 -10.22 -3.36 3.83
N THR A 205 -10.88 -2.45 4.54
CA THR A 205 -12.35 -2.27 4.52
C THR A 205 -12.87 -1.93 3.13
N ALA A 206 -12.07 -1.26 2.30
CA ALA A 206 -12.45 -0.95 0.92
C ALA A 206 -12.75 -2.20 0.07
N ASN A 207 -12.28 -3.40 0.46
CA ASN A 207 -12.66 -4.64 -0.25
C ASN A 207 -14.15 -5.01 -0.11
N VAL A 208 -14.85 -4.48 0.88
CA VAL A 208 -16.27 -4.76 1.12
C VAL A 208 -17.15 -3.51 1.04
N ALA A 209 -16.60 -2.32 1.29
CA ALA A 209 -17.31 -1.05 1.29
C ALA A 209 -16.56 0.05 0.51
N PRO A 210 -16.15 -0.19 -0.76
CA PRO A 210 -15.26 0.71 -1.49
C PRO A 210 -15.82 2.11 -1.67
N LYS A 211 -17.14 2.25 -1.93
CA LYS A 211 -17.80 3.54 -2.11
C LYS A 211 -17.72 4.39 -0.84
N LEU A 212 -18.07 3.82 0.31
CA LEU A 212 -18.00 4.55 1.58
C LEU A 212 -16.57 4.92 1.95
N CYS A 213 -15.60 4.02 1.70
CA CYS A 213 -14.19 4.33 1.91
C CYS A 213 -13.71 5.45 0.96
N ALA A 214 -14.16 5.49 -0.28
CA ALA A 214 -13.83 6.56 -1.21
C ALA A 214 -14.42 7.89 -0.77
N GLU A 215 -15.73 7.92 -0.42
CA GLU A 215 -16.41 9.12 0.09
C GLU A 215 -15.77 9.64 1.38
N PHE A 216 -15.39 8.74 2.31
CA PHE A 216 -14.66 9.08 3.53
C PHE A 216 -13.33 9.77 3.23
N GLN A 217 -12.54 9.20 2.32
CA GLN A 217 -11.25 9.77 1.95
C GLN A 217 -11.41 11.10 1.21
N GLU A 218 -12.39 11.25 0.35
CA GLU A 218 -12.67 12.51 -0.34
C GLU A 218 -13.04 13.61 0.65
N ALA A 219 -13.93 13.34 1.60
CA ALA A 219 -14.33 14.30 2.64
C ALA A 219 -13.14 14.73 3.49
N THR A 220 -12.40 13.79 4.06
CA THR A 220 -11.29 14.09 4.99
C THR A 220 -10.12 14.80 4.29
N LEU A 221 -9.82 14.44 3.04
CA LEU A 221 -8.77 15.07 2.25
C LEU A 221 -9.16 16.45 1.69
N ALA A 222 -10.46 16.77 1.69
CA ALA A 222 -10.99 18.12 1.43
C ALA A 222 -11.06 18.99 2.69
N GLY A 223 -10.75 18.42 3.89
CA GLY A 223 -10.86 19.11 5.17
C GLY A 223 -12.24 19.05 5.81
N ASP A 224 -13.20 18.34 5.21
CA ASP A 224 -14.54 18.11 5.80
C ASP A 224 -14.50 16.92 6.76
N PHE A 225 -13.92 17.16 7.93
CA PHE A 225 -13.83 16.16 8.99
C PHE A 225 -15.17 15.84 9.66
N ALA A 226 -16.16 16.72 9.57
CA ALA A 226 -17.50 16.46 10.10
C ALA A 226 -18.19 15.34 9.29
N THR A 227 -18.21 15.46 7.96
CA THR A 227 -18.68 14.41 7.06
C THR A 227 -17.83 13.14 7.20
N GLY A 228 -16.50 13.30 7.26
CA GLY A 228 -15.57 12.19 7.48
C GLY A 228 -15.90 11.38 8.73
N LEU A 229 -16.16 12.06 9.88
CA LEU A 229 -16.53 11.41 11.14
C LEU A 229 -17.85 10.63 11.02
N ALA A 230 -18.86 11.22 10.42
CA ALA A 230 -20.15 10.55 10.22
C ALA A 230 -20.03 9.28 9.36
N ILE A 231 -19.14 9.28 8.36
CA ILE A 231 -18.87 8.09 7.55
C ILE A 231 -18.02 7.07 8.32
N GLN A 232 -17.01 7.54 9.08
CA GLN A 232 -16.18 6.69 9.95
C GLN A 232 -17.03 5.89 10.93
N ASP A 233 -18.01 6.52 11.60
CA ASP A 233 -18.92 5.85 12.55
C ASP A 233 -19.74 4.75 11.86
N ARG A 234 -20.11 4.92 10.59
CA ARG A 234 -20.81 3.89 9.79
C ARG A 234 -19.91 2.75 9.38
N LEU A 235 -18.62 3.02 9.16
CA LEU A 235 -17.63 2.01 8.77
C LEU A 235 -17.09 1.23 9.97
N MET A 236 -17.14 1.80 11.18
CA MET A 236 -16.53 1.24 12.39
C MET A 236 -16.93 -0.23 12.68
N PRO A 237 -18.17 -0.70 12.42
CA PRO A 237 -18.51 -2.12 12.60
C PRO A 237 -17.79 -3.08 11.65
N LEU A 238 -17.11 -2.57 10.61
CA LEU A 238 -16.34 -3.36 9.63
C LEU A 238 -14.82 -3.37 9.91
N HIS A 239 -14.35 -2.58 10.89
CA HIS A 239 -12.92 -2.39 11.22
C HIS A 239 -12.39 -3.38 12.22
#